data_9059a2c05bd5877239d79477dd73ab18
#
_entry.id   9059a2c05bd5877239d79477dd73ab18
#
_cell.length_a   1.000
_cell.length_b   1.000
_cell.length_c   1.000
_cell.angle_alpha   90.00
_cell.angle_beta   90.00
_cell.angle_gamma   90.00
#
_symmetry.space_group_name_H-M   'P 1'
#
loop_
_entity.id
_entity.type
_entity.pdbx_description
1 polymer ?
#
loop_
_entity_poly.entity_id
_entity_poly.type
_entity_poly.pdbx_seq_one_letter_code
_entity_poly.pdbx_strand_id
1 'polypeptide(L)'
;MVALRSLFLQSVWNYETLQGVGFAWALMPGLRRLHPDPARRADRLLAHLELFNSNPYLSTIAMGVVLRLEHEVARGVAGAERRVSHLVGVLRGTLGALGDELVWAGWRPALGAAAATVALLGGGVWVAGAYWLLYNALTQAVRLRGVTAGYASGAGIARVLQDPFWRRTAAATRLGGAAVGGAALALGIALGHSGGGWRGAGIFLGSVALLGLAARPLGSGGRRLSPALAFLAIVILLSARTQVRAGTAP
;
A
#
# COMPACT_ATOMS: atom_id res chain seq x y z
N MET A 1 8.19 -17.71 -8.55
CA MET A 1 6.75 -18.10 -8.64
C MET A 1 5.94 -17.58 -7.47
N VAL A 2 6.33 -17.79 -6.19
CA VAL A 2 5.58 -17.27 -5.00
C VAL A 2 5.43 -15.76 -5.06
N ALA A 3 6.51 -15.01 -5.28
CA ALA A 3 6.46 -13.55 -5.40
C ALA A 3 5.51 -13.06 -6.51
N LEU A 4 5.47 -13.74 -7.66
CA LEU A 4 4.52 -13.40 -8.74
C LEU A 4 3.07 -13.69 -8.34
N ARG A 5 2.82 -14.81 -7.67
CA ARG A 5 1.47 -15.11 -7.17
C ARG A 5 0.99 -14.15 -6.10
N SER A 6 1.90 -13.55 -5.33
CA SER A 6 1.52 -12.54 -4.33
C SER A 6 0.84 -11.30 -4.94
N LEU A 7 0.95 -11.06 -6.26
CA LEU A 7 0.18 -10.02 -6.96
C LEU A 7 -1.33 -10.21 -6.80
N PHE A 8 -1.76 -11.46 -6.67
CA PHE A 8 -3.17 -11.86 -6.50
C PHE A 8 -3.57 -12.08 -5.04
N LEU A 9 -2.74 -11.64 -4.07
CA LEU A 9 -2.99 -11.82 -2.64
C LEU A 9 -4.39 -11.37 -2.21
N GLN A 10 -4.90 -10.28 -2.78
CA GLN A 10 -6.17 -9.68 -2.42
C GLN A 10 -7.33 -10.01 -3.38
N SER A 11 -7.09 -10.79 -4.45
CA SER A 11 -8.11 -11.06 -5.48
C SER A 11 -9.27 -11.94 -4.99
N VAL A 12 -9.04 -12.73 -3.94
CA VAL A 12 -10.04 -13.61 -3.29
C VAL A 12 -10.27 -13.21 -1.83
N TRP A 13 -10.23 -11.90 -1.56
CA TRP A 13 -10.47 -11.36 -0.23
C TRP A 13 -11.91 -11.65 0.25
N ASN A 14 -12.06 -12.08 1.49
CA ASN A 14 -13.33 -12.37 2.13
C ASN A 14 -13.32 -11.94 3.61
N TYR A 15 -14.48 -11.92 4.26
CA TYR A 15 -14.61 -11.45 5.64
C TYR A 15 -14.11 -12.45 6.69
N GLU A 16 -13.98 -13.74 6.38
CA GLU A 16 -13.58 -14.78 7.32
C GLU A 16 -12.04 -14.84 7.46
N THR A 17 -11.35 -14.95 6.33
CA THR A 17 -9.90 -15.14 6.30
C THR A 17 -9.12 -13.93 5.79
N LEU A 18 -9.82 -12.87 5.34
CA LEU A 18 -9.28 -11.66 4.73
C LEU A 18 -8.40 -11.99 3.51
N GLN A 19 -7.10 -11.96 3.65
CA GLN A 19 -6.12 -12.32 2.59
C GLN A 19 -5.68 -13.79 2.66
N GLY A 20 -6.19 -14.59 3.62
CA GLY A 20 -5.70 -15.94 3.91
C GLY A 20 -5.72 -16.88 2.71
N VAL A 21 -6.83 -16.89 1.93
CA VAL A 21 -6.92 -17.72 0.71
C VAL A 21 -5.84 -17.34 -0.31
N GLY A 22 -5.67 -16.04 -0.56
CA GLY A 22 -4.64 -15.54 -1.48
C GLY A 22 -3.23 -15.85 -0.98
N PHE A 23 -3.00 -15.79 0.33
CA PHE A 23 -1.73 -16.14 0.97
C PHE A 23 -1.39 -17.62 0.78
N ALA A 24 -2.33 -18.51 1.11
CA ALA A 24 -2.16 -19.96 0.92
C ALA A 24 -1.94 -20.31 -0.57
N TRP A 25 -2.71 -19.71 -1.47
CA TRP A 25 -2.54 -19.92 -2.91
C TRP A 25 -1.17 -19.44 -3.42
N ALA A 26 -0.66 -18.33 -2.90
CA ALA A 26 0.66 -17.84 -3.26
C ALA A 26 1.78 -18.75 -2.76
N LEU A 27 1.63 -19.41 -1.60
CA LEU A 27 2.60 -20.38 -1.06
C LEU A 27 2.65 -21.71 -1.82
N MET A 28 1.59 -22.08 -2.55
CA MET A 28 1.44 -23.39 -3.21
C MET A 28 2.67 -23.87 -3.99
N PRO A 29 3.37 -23.04 -4.81
CA PRO A 29 4.55 -23.50 -5.52
C PRO A 29 5.70 -23.95 -4.61
N GLY A 30 5.85 -23.29 -3.46
CA GLY A 30 6.82 -23.66 -2.42
C GLY A 30 6.40 -24.94 -1.70
N LEU A 31 5.14 -25.02 -1.26
CA LEU A 31 4.59 -26.20 -0.60
C LEU A 31 4.68 -27.48 -1.49
N ARG A 32 4.43 -27.35 -2.80
CA ARG A 32 4.59 -28.48 -3.73
C ARG A 32 6.01 -29.04 -3.78
N ARG A 33 7.02 -28.18 -3.62
CA ARG A 33 8.42 -28.60 -3.59
C ARG A 33 8.83 -29.22 -2.26
N LEU A 34 8.28 -28.69 -1.16
CA LEU A 34 8.66 -29.09 0.19
C LEU A 34 7.89 -30.35 0.65
N HIS A 35 6.65 -30.50 0.19
CA HIS A 35 5.76 -31.62 0.53
C HIS A 35 5.28 -32.31 -0.76
N PRO A 36 6.07 -33.26 -1.31
CA PRO A 36 5.72 -33.98 -2.53
C PRO A 36 4.46 -34.83 -2.37
N ASP A 37 4.25 -35.40 -1.18
CA ASP A 37 3.05 -36.16 -0.86
C ASP A 37 1.79 -35.28 -0.92
N PRO A 38 0.76 -35.67 -1.72
CA PRO A 38 -0.45 -34.88 -1.87
C PRO A 38 -1.25 -34.70 -0.57
N ALA A 39 -1.33 -35.73 0.28
CA ALA A 39 -2.07 -35.69 1.52
C ALA A 39 -1.41 -34.70 2.50
N ARG A 40 -0.11 -34.88 2.73
CA ARG A 40 0.67 -33.97 3.59
C ARG A 40 0.63 -32.53 3.09
N ARG A 41 0.72 -32.33 1.79
CA ARG A 41 0.62 -31.00 1.18
C ARG A 41 -0.76 -30.37 1.39
N ALA A 42 -1.83 -31.16 1.30
CA ALA A 42 -3.17 -30.66 1.58
C ALA A 42 -3.30 -30.20 3.04
N ASP A 43 -2.82 -30.99 4.00
CA ASP A 43 -2.81 -30.62 5.41
C ASP A 43 -2.05 -29.33 5.65
N ARG A 44 -0.84 -29.20 5.04
CA ARG A 44 -0.05 -27.96 5.18
C ARG A 44 -0.73 -26.76 4.52
N LEU A 45 -1.41 -26.94 3.39
CA LEU A 45 -2.16 -25.88 2.75
C LEU A 45 -3.34 -25.40 3.61
N LEU A 46 -4.10 -26.34 4.19
CA LEU A 46 -5.20 -26.04 5.09
C LEU A 46 -4.72 -25.22 6.30
N ALA A 47 -3.55 -25.54 6.86
CA ALA A 47 -2.95 -24.77 7.95
C ALA A 47 -2.62 -23.31 7.58
N HIS A 48 -2.56 -22.97 6.29
CA HIS A 48 -2.32 -21.60 5.81
C HIS A 48 -3.58 -20.88 5.34
N LEU A 49 -4.76 -21.51 5.39
CA LEU A 49 -6.03 -20.87 5.07
C LEU A 49 -6.60 -20.05 6.24
N GLU A 50 -5.86 -19.93 7.33
CA GLU A 50 -6.23 -19.12 8.49
C GLU A 50 -6.31 -17.62 8.15
N LEU A 51 -6.87 -16.86 9.09
CA LEU A 51 -6.95 -15.40 8.99
C LEU A 51 -5.57 -14.77 8.80
N PHE A 52 -5.37 -14.16 7.65
CA PHE A 52 -4.17 -13.39 7.34
C PHE A 52 -4.58 -12.02 6.79
N ASN A 53 -4.04 -10.96 7.37
CA ASN A 53 -4.20 -9.60 6.86
C ASN A 53 -2.94 -8.80 7.15
N SER A 54 -2.32 -8.27 6.10
CA SER A 54 -1.08 -7.52 6.20
C SER A 54 -0.95 -6.57 5.00
N ASN A 55 0.05 -5.71 5.05
CA ASN A 55 0.36 -4.88 3.90
C ASN A 55 0.73 -5.76 2.68
N PRO A 56 0.07 -5.57 1.51
CA PRO A 56 0.22 -6.50 0.37
C PRO A 56 1.64 -6.55 -0.21
N TYR A 57 2.44 -5.52 -0.01
CA TYR A 57 3.83 -5.47 -0.51
C TYR A 57 4.78 -6.19 0.45
N LEU A 58 4.59 -6.03 1.77
CA LEU A 58 5.42 -6.65 2.80
C LEU A 58 5.00 -8.09 3.13
N SER A 59 3.79 -8.51 2.76
CA SER A 59 3.31 -9.89 2.95
C SER A 59 4.22 -10.95 2.35
N THR A 60 4.98 -10.59 1.32
CA THR A 60 5.95 -11.50 0.69
C THR A 60 7.11 -11.87 1.62
N ILE A 61 7.45 -11.02 2.58
CA ILE A 61 8.41 -11.34 3.64
C ILE A 61 7.85 -12.47 4.51
N ALA A 62 6.58 -12.37 4.94
CA ALA A 62 5.93 -13.45 5.68
C ALA A 62 5.89 -14.75 4.87
N MET A 63 5.59 -14.69 3.57
CA MET A 63 5.63 -15.87 2.69
C MET A 63 7.01 -16.53 2.67
N GLY A 64 8.08 -15.74 2.61
CA GLY A 64 9.44 -16.23 2.67
C GLY A 64 9.76 -16.93 4.00
N VAL A 65 9.41 -16.30 5.13
CA VAL A 65 9.60 -16.88 6.47
C VAL A 65 8.84 -18.20 6.61
N VAL A 66 7.58 -18.22 6.18
CA VAL A 66 6.74 -19.43 6.20
C VAL A 66 7.39 -20.55 5.39
N LEU A 67 7.86 -20.28 4.18
CA LEU A 67 8.52 -21.30 3.36
C LEU A 67 9.82 -21.82 3.99
N ARG A 68 10.56 -20.98 4.71
CA ARG A 68 11.74 -21.43 5.46
C ARG A 68 11.34 -22.39 6.59
N LEU A 69 10.29 -22.05 7.34
CA LEU A 69 9.80 -22.90 8.42
C LEU A 69 9.13 -24.19 7.88
N GLU A 70 8.42 -24.11 6.77
CA GLU A 70 7.87 -25.31 6.07
C GLU A 70 8.99 -26.24 5.60
N HIS A 71 10.14 -25.70 5.25
CA HIS A 71 11.33 -26.50 4.97
C HIS A 71 11.81 -27.25 6.23
N GLU A 72 11.76 -26.62 7.41
CA GLU A 72 12.06 -27.29 8.68
C GLU A 72 11.01 -28.37 9.02
N VAL A 73 9.73 -28.10 8.76
CA VAL A 73 8.64 -29.09 8.91
C VAL A 73 8.88 -30.29 8.00
N ALA A 74 9.23 -30.07 6.74
CA ALA A 74 9.52 -31.15 5.78
C ALA A 74 10.72 -32.02 6.21
N ARG A 75 11.66 -31.45 6.96
CA ARG A 75 12.82 -32.16 7.52
C ARG A 75 12.53 -32.84 8.88
N GLY A 76 11.31 -32.76 9.37
CA GLY A 76 10.91 -33.36 10.64
C GLY A 76 11.46 -32.65 11.89
N VAL A 77 11.83 -31.36 11.79
CA VAL A 77 12.34 -30.61 12.94
C VAL A 77 11.25 -30.45 13.99
N ALA A 78 11.51 -30.89 15.21
CA ALA A 78 10.54 -30.87 16.29
C ALA A 78 10.02 -29.44 16.56
N GLY A 79 8.70 -29.31 16.70
CA GLY A 79 8.04 -28.04 16.99
C GLY A 79 8.02 -27.02 15.83
N ALA A 80 8.50 -27.38 14.63
CA ALA A 80 8.50 -26.47 13.47
C ALA A 80 7.08 -26.02 13.11
N GLU A 81 6.10 -26.90 13.15
CA GLU A 81 4.70 -26.56 12.81
C GLU A 81 4.14 -25.48 13.77
N ARG A 82 4.38 -25.60 15.06
CA ARG A 82 3.95 -24.58 16.04
C ARG A 82 4.65 -23.25 15.81
N ARG A 83 5.92 -23.26 15.38
CA ARG A 83 6.63 -22.03 15.01
C ARG A 83 6.02 -21.35 13.79
N VAL A 84 5.55 -22.12 12.79
CA VAL A 84 4.85 -21.57 11.62
C VAL A 84 3.64 -20.78 12.07
N SER A 85 2.68 -21.38 12.77
CA SER A 85 1.44 -20.72 13.20
C SER A 85 1.72 -19.49 14.09
N HIS A 86 2.65 -19.62 15.03
CA HIS A 86 3.03 -18.51 15.92
C HIS A 86 3.60 -17.32 15.13
N LEU A 87 4.57 -17.57 14.23
CA LEU A 87 5.22 -16.49 13.49
C LEU A 87 4.31 -15.86 12.45
N VAL A 88 3.42 -16.61 11.81
CA VAL A 88 2.38 -16.04 10.92
C VAL A 88 1.52 -15.05 11.70
N GLY A 89 1.08 -15.40 12.91
CA GLY A 89 0.30 -14.53 13.78
C GLY A 89 1.01 -13.22 14.12
N VAL A 90 2.30 -13.29 14.45
CA VAL A 90 3.12 -12.10 14.76
C VAL A 90 3.37 -11.26 13.51
N LEU A 91 3.78 -11.89 12.42
CA LEU A 91 4.20 -11.20 11.19
C LEU A 91 3.04 -10.46 10.51
N ARG A 92 1.82 -11.02 10.51
CA ARG A 92 0.67 -10.35 9.89
C ARG A 92 0.44 -8.96 10.47
N GLY A 93 0.51 -8.80 11.81
CA GLY A 93 0.34 -7.51 12.47
C GLY A 93 1.54 -6.58 12.28
N THR A 94 2.75 -7.10 12.52
CA THR A 94 3.98 -6.30 12.43
C THR A 94 4.23 -5.78 11.01
N LEU A 95 4.13 -6.64 10.00
CA LEU A 95 4.32 -6.24 8.60
C LEU A 95 3.16 -5.39 8.08
N GLY A 96 1.94 -5.58 8.63
CA GLY A 96 0.81 -4.72 8.36
C GLY A 96 1.09 -3.30 8.82
N ALA A 97 1.37 -3.11 10.11
CA ALA A 97 1.66 -1.80 10.69
C ALA A 97 2.86 -1.11 10.01
N LEU A 98 3.97 -1.83 9.82
CA LEU A 98 5.16 -1.30 9.17
C LEU A 98 4.88 -0.89 7.73
N GLY A 99 4.16 -1.71 6.97
CA GLY A 99 3.82 -1.42 5.59
C GLY A 99 2.84 -0.26 5.44
N ASP A 100 1.90 -0.12 6.38
CA ASP A 100 0.97 1.00 6.41
C ASP A 100 1.70 2.32 6.70
N GLU A 101 2.68 2.30 7.61
CA GLU A 101 3.52 3.47 7.86
C GLU A 101 4.42 3.83 6.66
N LEU A 102 5.09 2.84 6.06
CA LEU A 102 6.02 3.08 4.97
C LEU A 102 5.32 3.42 3.66
N VAL A 103 4.28 2.68 3.31
CA VAL A 103 3.65 2.77 1.98
C VAL A 103 2.45 3.71 2.00
N TRP A 104 1.45 3.45 2.89
CA TRP A 104 0.20 4.21 2.88
C TRP A 104 0.34 5.60 3.51
N ALA A 105 1.06 5.73 4.62
CA ALA A 105 1.30 7.01 5.28
C ALA A 105 2.59 7.72 4.80
N GLY A 106 3.53 7.02 4.18
CA GLY A 106 4.80 7.54 3.71
C GLY A 106 4.87 7.73 2.20
N TRP A 107 5.26 6.69 1.46
CA TRP A 107 5.61 6.79 0.03
C TRP A 107 4.48 7.27 -0.85
N ARG A 108 3.27 6.74 -0.67
CA ARG A 108 2.12 7.08 -1.51
C ARG A 108 1.76 8.56 -1.43
N PRO A 109 1.56 9.17 -0.24
CA PRO A 109 1.28 10.59 -0.14
C PRO A 109 2.47 11.46 -0.54
N ALA A 110 3.72 11.08 -0.24
CA ALA A 110 4.90 11.84 -0.62
C ALA A 110 5.06 11.93 -2.16
N LEU A 111 4.94 10.80 -2.85
CA LEU A 111 4.99 10.77 -4.32
C LEU A 111 3.78 11.49 -4.92
N GLY A 112 2.59 11.38 -4.32
CA GLY A 112 1.40 12.10 -4.75
C GLY A 112 1.55 13.61 -4.64
N ALA A 113 2.11 14.08 -3.52
CA ALA A 113 2.39 15.50 -3.31
C ALA A 113 3.44 16.02 -4.29
N ALA A 114 4.51 15.25 -4.54
CA ALA A 114 5.52 15.60 -5.54
C ALA A 114 4.92 15.68 -6.95
N ALA A 115 4.09 14.71 -7.32
CA ALA A 115 3.39 14.72 -8.59
C ALA A 115 2.45 15.94 -8.73
N ALA A 116 1.70 16.27 -7.67
CA ALA A 116 0.84 17.44 -7.65
C ALA A 116 1.64 18.74 -7.81
N THR A 117 2.80 18.85 -7.14
CA THR A 117 3.70 20.01 -7.29
C THR A 117 4.15 20.19 -8.75
N VAL A 118 4.63 19.10 -9.37
CA VAL A 118 5.11 19.13 -10.76
C VAL A 118 3.95 19.44 -11.73
N ALA A 119 2.76 18.90 -11.49
CA ALA A 119 1.58 19.20 -12.30
C ALA A 119 1.18 20.67 -12.21
N LEU A 120 1.23 21.28 -11.02
CA LEU A 120 0.97 22.70 -10.81
C LEU A 120 2.00 23.60 -11.50
N LEU A 121 3.22 23.11 -11.67
CA LEU A 121 4.28 23.81 -12.45
C LEU A 121 4.21 23.59 -13.96
N GLY A 122 3.14 22.96 -14.46
CA GLY A 122 2.93 22.76 -15.89
C GLY A 122 3.45 21.43 -16.45
N GLY A 123 3.72 20.44 -15.58
CA GLY A 123 4.29 19.14 -15.97
C GLY A 123 3.43 18.24 -16.86
N GLY A 124 2.18 18.62 -17.12
CA GLY A 124 1.31 17.92 -18.06
C GLY A 124 0.92 16.48 -17.64
N VAL A 125 0.35 15.74 -18.59
CA VAL A 125 -0.20 14.38 -18.38
C VAL A 125 0.89 13.34 -17.99
N TRP A 126 2.14 13.59 -18.37
CA TRP A 126 3.26 12.68 -18.08
C TRP A 126 3.54 12.51 -16.60
N VAL A 127 3.16 13.48 -15.77
CA VAL A 127 3.31 13.41 -14.31
C VAL A 127 2.56 12.23 -13.71
N ALA A 128 1.35 11.94 -14.21
CA ALA A 128 0.57 10.80 -13.77
C ALA A 128 1.27 9.46 -14.09
N GLY A 129 1.83 9.36 -15.31
CA GLY A 129 2.62 8.21 -15.73
C GLY A 129 3.89 8.02 -14.88
N ALA A 130 4.63 9.10 -14.62
CA ALA A 130 5.82 9.07 -13.77
C ALA A 130 5.49 8.67 -12.32
N TYR A 131 4.43 9.23 -11.74
CA TYR A 131 3.93 8.81 -10.42
C TYR A 131 3.61 7.32 -10.38
N TRP A 132 2.83 6.83 -11.36
CA TRP A 132 2.44 5.44 -11.43
C TRP A 132 3.66 4.51 -11.55
N LEU A 133 4.60 4.86 -12.41
CA LEU A 133 5.81 4.07 -12.64
C LEU A 133 6.69 4.03 -11.38
N LEU A 134 6.97 5.17 -10.77
CA LEU A 134 7.79 5.27 -9.55
C LEU A 134 7.16 4.52 -8.38
N TYR A 135 5.88 4.73 -8.15
CA TYR A 135 5.16 4.04 -7.07
C TYR A 135 5.22 2.52 -7.24
N ASN A 136 4.92 2.04 -8.45
CA ASN A 136 4.96 0.60 -8.73
C ASN A 136 6.39 0.05 -8.72
N ALA A 137 7.39 0.75 -9.26
CA ALA A 137 8.77 0.30 -9.23
C ALA A 137 9.26 0.05 -7.79
N LEU A 138 9.00 0.98 -6.88
CA LEU A 138 9.37 0.86 -5.46
C LEU A 138 8.63 -0.29 -4.77
N THR A 139 7.31 -0.34 -4.90
CA THR A 139 6.48 -1.34 -4.21
C THR A 139 6.69 -2.74 -4.75
N GLN A 140 6.87 -2.90 -6.07
CA GLN A 140 7.17 -4.20 -6.67
C GLN A 140 8.61 -4.67 -6.37
N ALA A 141 9.57 -3.76 -6.25
CA ALA A 141 10.92 -4.13 -5.82
C ALA A 141 10.91 -4.77 -4.42
N VAL A 142 10.16 -4.18 -3.47
CA VAL A 142 9.96 -4.76 -2.13
C VAL A 142 9.26 -6.11 -2.21
N ARG A 143 8.20 -6.21 -2.99
CA ARG A 143 7.43 -7.45 -3.18
C ARG A 143 8.28 -8.57 -3.74
N LEU A 144 9.05 -8.32 -4.79
CA LEU A 144 9.87 -9.35 -5.45
C LEU A 144 11.01 -9.85 -4.56
N ARG A 145 11.63 -8.95 -3.78
CA ARG A 145 12.73 -9.29 -2.87
C ARG A 145 12.24 -9.85 -1.53
N GLY A 146 10.99 -9.58 -1.14
CA GLY A 146 10.44 -9.95 0.16
C GLY A 146 10.49 -11.46 0.43
N VAL A 147 10.15 -12.30 -0.56
CA VAL A 147 10.18 -13.77 -0.40
C VAL A 147 11.59 -14.27 -0.09
N THR A 148 12.60 -13.80 -0.83
CA THR A 148 14.00 -14.22 -0.64
C THR A 148 14.55 -13.70 0.69
N ALA A 149 14.25 -12.46 1.03
CA ALA A 149 14.66 -11.85 2.31
C ALA A 149 14.02 -12.58 3.51
N GLY A 150 12.71 -12.86 3.44
CA GLY A 150 12.01 -13.59 4.48
C GLY A 150 12.52 -15.03 4.63
N TYR A 151 12.77 -15.72 3.52
CA TYR A 151 13.32 -17.08 3.54
C TYR A 151 14.72 -17.13 4.17
N ALA A 152 15.58 -16.17 3.81
CA ALA A 152 16.92 -16.07 4.38
C ALA A 152 16.89 -15.77 5.89
N SER A 153 15.98 -14.91 6.34
CA SER A 153 15.85 -14.54 7.75
C SER A 153 15.22 -15.64 8.61
N GLY A 154 14.27 -16.39 8.07
CA GLY A 154 13.56 -17.44 8.81
C GLY A 154 13.00 -16.95 10.14
N ALA A 155 13.20 -17.69 11.22
CA ALA A 155 12.78 -17.33 12.57
C ALA A 155 13.49 -16.06 13.12
N GLY A 156 14.62 -15.66 12.55
CA GLY A 156 15.36 -14.45 12.92
C GLY A 156 14.74 -13.15 12.42
N ILE A 157 13.66 -13.20 11.65
CA ILE A 157 12.99 -12.04 11.07
C ILE A 157 12.58 -10.98 12.11
N ALA A 158 12.22 -11.40 13.32
CA ALA A 158 11.85 -10.46 14.38
C ALA A 158 12.97 -9.45 14.68
N ARG A 159 14.22 -9.89 14.66
CA ARG A 159 15.41 -9.05 14.87
C ARG A 159 15.58 -8.04 13.72
N VAL A 160 15.33 -8.48 12.48
CA VAL A 160 15.40 -7.63 11.29
C VAL A 160 14.33 -6.54 11.34
N LEU A 161 13.10 -6.89 11.75
CA LEU A 161 11.98 -5.94 11.82
C LEU A 161 12.08 -4.96 13.01
N GLN A 162 12.87 -5.30 14.04
CA GLN A 162 13.15 -4.41 15.16
C GLN A 162 14.24 -3.37 14.84
N ASP A 163 14.94 -3.48 13.72
CA ASP A 163 15.98 -2.54 13.33
C ASP A 163 15.42 -1.10 13.27
N PRO A 164 16.07 -0.14 13.94
CA PRO A 164 15.70 1.26 13.90
C PRO A 164 15.62 1.86 12.48
N PHE A 165 16.27 1.25 11.52
CA PHE A 165 16.20 1.62 10.10
C PHE A 165 14.75 1.77 9.61
N TRP A 166 13.90 0.81 9.93
CA TRP A 166 12.50 0.81 9.49
C TRP A 166 11.73 2.01 10.02
N ARG A 167 11.84 2.28 11.32
CA ARG A 167 11.17 3.43 11.95
C ARG A 167 11.72 4.76 11.47
N ARG A 168 13.05 4.86 11.29
CA ARG A 168 13.68 6.08 10.74
C ARG A 168 13.24 6.33 9.31
N THR A 169 13.18 5.30 8.48
CA THR A 169 12.69 5.40 7.09
C THR A 169 11.23 5.82 7.05
N ALA A 170 10.36 5.21 7.86
CA ALA A 170 8.95 5.60 7.95
C ALA A 170 8.77 7.06 8.41
N ALA A 171 9.53 7.50 9.41
CA ALA A 171 9.51 8.89 9.87
C ALA A 171 10.01 9.85 8.79
N ALA A 172 11.12 9.54 8.12
CA ALA A 172 11.69 10.37 7.06
C ALA A 172 10.73 10.51 5.87
N THR A 173 10.10 9.41 5.43
CA THR A 173 9.12 9.46 4.33
C THR A 173 7.87 10.25 4.70
N ARG A 174 7.37 10.17 5.94
CA ARG A 174 6.23 10.97 6.40
C ARG A 174 6.57 12.45 6.48
N LEU A 175 7.71 12.81 7.09
CA LEU A 175 8.16 14.20 7.20
C LEU A 175 8.43 14.81 5.84
N GLY A 176 9.15 14.10 4.96
CA GLY A 176 9.39 14.53 3.59
C GLY A 176 8.09 14.70 2.81
N GLY A 177 7.16 13.75 2.93
CA GLY A 177 5.84 13.83 2.31
C GLY A 177 5.02 15.02 2.81
N ALA A 178 5.07 15.30 4.11
CA ALA A 178 4.38 16.46 4.70
C ALA A 178 5.00 17.79 4.22
N ALA A 179 6.33 17.87 4.12
CA ALA A 179 7.02 19.05 3.61
C ALA A 179 6.67 19.32 2.15
N VAL A 180 6.74 18.30 1.30
CA VAL A 180 6.38 18.41 -0.14
C VAL A 180 4.88 18.71 -0.28
N GLY A 181 4.01 18.09 0.53
CA GLY A 181 2.58 18.38 0.56
C GLY A 181 2.27 19.82 0.95
N GLY A 182 2.97 20.35 1.96
CA GLY A 182 2.88 21.74 2.35
C GLY A 182 3.33 22.70 1.24
N ALA A 183 4.43 22.38 0.57
CA ALA A 183 4.91 23.15 -0.58
C ALA A 183 3.93 23.12 -1.75
N ALA A 184 3.35 21.96 -2.07
CA ALA A 184 2.32 21.82 -3.09
C ALA A 184 1.07 22.67 -2.78
N LEU A 185 0.65 22.66 -1.51
CA LEU A 185 -0.48 23.47 -1.02
C LEU A 185 -0.19 24.95 -1.16
N ALA A 186 0.98 25.40 -0.68
CA ALA A 186 1.39 26.80 -0.80
C ALA A 186 1.47 27.28 -2.25
N LEU A 187 2.04 26.46 -3.14
CA LEU A 187 2.11 26.73 -4.58
C LEU A 187 0.70 26.82 -5.19
N GLY A 188 -0.19 25.88 -4.85
CA GLY A 188 -1.58 25.90 -5.34
C GLY A 188 -2.34 27.14 -4.91
N ILE A 189 -2.13 27.62 -3.67
CA ILE A 189 -2.69 28.88 -3.19
C ILE A 189 -2.13 30.07 -3.96
N ALA A 190 -0.81 30.14 -4.16
CA ALA A 190 -0.15 31.22 -4.89
C ALA A 190 -0.62 31.30 -6.34
N LEU A 191 -0.69 30.18 -7.04
CA LEU A 191 -1.17 30.10 -8.41
C LEU A 191 -2.67 30.44 -8.52
N GLY A 192 -3.48 29.97 -7.58
CA GLY A 192 -4.90 30.31 -7.49
C GLY A 192 -5.11 31.81 -7.26
N HIS A 193 -4.25 32.42 -6.42
CA HIS A 193 -4.29 33.87 -6.17
C HIS A 193 -3.88 34.67 -7.40
N SER A 194 -2.81 34.31 -8.09
CA SER A 194 -2.34 35.00 -9.29
C SER A 194 -3.33 34.91 -10.46
N GLY A 195 -4.04 33.77 -10.61
CA GLY A 195 -5.02 33.57 -11.67
C GLY A 195 -6.45 34.08 -11.37
N GLY A 196 -6.80 34.30 -10.12
CA GLY A 196 -8.17 34.67 -9.72
C GLY A 196 -8.26 35.49 -8.45
N GLY A 197 -7.15 36.02 -7.96
CA GLY A 197 -7.05 36.75 -6.70
C GLY A 197 -7.42 35.87 -5.49
N TRP A 198 -7.90 36.49 -4.42
CA TRP A 198 -8.32 35.77 -3.20
C TRP A 198 -9.48 34.79 -3.45
N ARG A 199 -10.29 35.02 -4.50
CA ARG A 199 -11.36 34.10 -4.90
C ARG A 199 -10.78 32.78 -5.42
N GLY A 200 -9.73 32.83 -6.26
CA GLY A 200 -9.04 31.65 -6.78
C GLY A 200 -8.38 30.83 -5.66
N ALA A 201 -7.67 31.50 -4.75
CA ALA A 201 -7.08 30.89 -3.57
C ALA A 201 -8.14 30.24 -2.67
N GLY A 202 -9.27 30.93 -2.42
CA GLY A 202 -10.40 30.42 -1.64
C GLY A 202 -11.06 29.19 -2.27
N ILE A 203 -11.23 29.15 -3.58
CA ILE A 203 -11.76 27.97 -4.30
C ILE A 203 -10.80 26.78 -4.14
N PHE A 204 -9.51 26.98 -4.28
CA PHE A 204 -8.52 25.93 -4.11
C PHE A 204 -8.54 25.36 -2.67
N LEU A 205 -8.48 26.23 -1.66
CA LEU A 205 -8.54 25.82 -0.24
C LEU A 205 -9.86 25.13 0.11
N GLY A 206 -10.98 25.67 -0.36
CA GLY A 206 -12.31 25.07 -0.18
C GLY A 206 -12.40 23.67 -0.80
N SER A 207 -11.80 23.47 -1.97
CA SER A 207 -11.74 22.16 -2.63
C SER A 207 -10.91 21.15 -1.81
N VAL A 208 -9.75 21.56 -1.29
CA VAL A 208 -8.90 20.70 -0.43
C VAL A 208 -9.62 20.36 0.87
N ALA A 209 -10.28 21.35 1.51
CA ALA A 209 -11.04 21.13 2.74
C ALA A 209 -12.22 20.17 2.51
N LEU A 210 -12.95 20.32 1.40
CA LEU A 210 -14.07 19.45 1.03
C LEU A 210 -13.62 18.03 0.78
N LEU A 211 -12.48 17.84 0.09
CA LEU A 211 -11.86 16.51 -0.09
C LEU A 211 -11.45 15.88 1.26
N GLY A 212 -10.88 16.68 2.16
CA GLY A 212 -10.53 16.25 3.50
C GLY A 212 -11.75 15.82 4.33
N LEU A 213 -12.84 16.55 4.24
CA LEU A 213 -14.11 16.23 4.91
C LEU A 213 -14.74 14.96 4.31
N ALA A 214 -14.77 14.83 2.97
CA ALA A 214 -15.29 13.65 2.28
C ALA A 214 -14.47 12.38 2.57
N ALA A 215 -13.19 12.53 2.89
CA ALA A 215 -12.32 11.42 3.28
C ALA A 215 -12.51 10.97 4.73
N ARG A 216 -13.21 11.74 5.59
CA ARG A 216 -13.46 11.35 6.98
C ARG A 216 -14.44 10.18 7.06
N PRO A 217 -14.21 9.19 7.95
CA PRO A 217 -15.19 8.14 8.21
C PRO A 217 -16.43 8.77 8.88
N LEU A 218 -17.61 8.56 8.29
CA LEU A 218 -18.89 8.92 8.87
C LEU A 218 -19.31 7.86 9.90
N GLY A 219 -18.79 7.94 11.11
CA GLY A 219 -19.14 7.04 12.22
C GLY A 219 -18.74 5.57 12.03
N SER A 220 -19.01 4.73 13.00
CA SER A 220 -18.65 3.31 13.04
C SER A 220 -19.41 2.38 12.08
N GLY A 221 -20.21 2.90 11.16
CA GLY A 221 -20.99 2.15 10.14
C GLY A 221 -21.27 2.94 8.86
N GLY A 222 -20.75 4.17 8.73
CA GLY A 222 -21.09 5.04 7.61
C GLY A 222 -20.42 4.65 6.29
N ARG A 223 -21.19 4.61 5.21
CA ARG A 223 -20.68 4.53 3.84
C ARG A 223 -19.79 5.74 3.58
N ARG A 224 -18.53 5.50 3.26
CA ARG A 224 -17.60 6.54 2.81
C ARG A 224 -18.04 7.00 1.44
N LEU A 225 -18.31 8.28 1.26
CA LEU A 225 -18.27 8.86 -0.09
C LEU A 225 -16.86 8.62 -0.61
N SER A 226 -16.76 7.91 -1.74
CA SER A 226 -15.46 7.62 -2.33
C SER A 226 -14.74 8.96 -2.56
N PRO A 227 -13.52 9.16 -2.05
CA PRO A 227 -12.73 10.37 -2.34
C PRO A 227 -12.59 10.62 -3.83
N ALA A 228 -12.66 9.57 -4.66
CA ALA A 228 -12.66 9.64 -6.11
C ALA A 228 -13.92 10.31 -6.66
N LEU A 229 -15.10 10.06 -6.08
CA LEU A 229 -16.35 10.73 -6.50
C LEU A 229 -16.35 12.21 -6.10
N ALA A 230 -15.83 12.55 -4.92
CA ALA A 230 -15.67 13.94 -4.50
C ALA A 230 -14.65 14.67 -5.39
N PHE A 231 -13.54 14.03 -5.72
CA PHE A 231 -12.55 14.56 -6.67
C PHE A 231 -13.14 14.76 -8.07
N LEU A 232 -13.87 13.77 -8.59
CA LEU A 232 -14.52 13.85 -9.89
C LEU A 232 -15.55 14.98 -9.94
N ALA A 233 -16.36 15.14 -8.89
CA ALA A 233 -17.33 16.24 -8.80
C ALA A 233 -16.64 17.62 -8.82
N ILE A 234 -15.50 17.77 -8.13
CA ILE A 234 -14.72 19.01 -8.12
C ILE A 234 -14.11 19.27 -9.51
N VAL A 235 -13.55 18.26 -10.16
CA VAL A 235 -13.00 18.39 -11.52
C VAL A 235 -14.09 18.79 -12.52
N ILE A 236 -15.29 18.20 -12.44
CA ILE A 236 -16.43 18.56 -13.30
C ILE A 236 -16.87 20.00 -13.03
N LEU A 237 -16.98 20.44 -11.78
CA LEU A 237 -17.38 21.79 -11.42
C LEU A 237 -16.35 22.84 -11.87
N LEU A 238 -15.06 22.54 -11.78
CA LEU A 238 -14.00 23.42 -12.24
C LEU A 238 -13.93 23.49 -13.78
N SER A 239 -14.09 22.37 -14.48
CA SER A 239 -14.09 22.34 -15.94
C SER A 239 -15.34 22.98 -16.55
N ALA A 240 -16.51 22.87 -15.93
CA ALA A 240 -17.72 23.59 -16.40
C ALA A 240 -17.56 25.10 -16.32
N ARG A 241 -16.83 25.65 -15.35
CA ARG A 241 -16.57 27.09 -15.22
C ARG A 241 -15.56 27.63 -16.26
N THR A 242 -14.61 26.82 -16.70
CA THR A 242 -13.65 27.24 -17.76
C THR A 242 -14.31 27.31 -19.12
N GLN A 243 -15.28 26.45 -19.41
CA GLN A 243 -16.04 26.50 -20.66
C GLN A 243 -17.00 27.71 -20.75
N VAL A 244 -17.63 28.09 -19.63
CA VAL A 244 -18.50 29.28 -19.58
C VAL A 244 -17.70 30.56 -19.83
N ARG A 245 -16.43 30.66 -19.47
CA ARG A 245 -15.57 31.81 -19.74
C ARG A 245 -15.04 31.87 -21.19
N ALA A 246 -14.86 30.71 -21.83
CA ALA A 246 -14.42 30.65 -23.23
C ALA A 246 -15.56 30.99 -24.23
N GLY A 247 -16.82 30.84 -23.82
CA GLY A 247 -17.98 31.14 -24.63
C GLY A 247 -18.52 32.58 -24.50
N THR A 248 -17.93 33.41 -23.63
CA THR A 248 -18.35 34.81 -23.40
C THR A 248 -17.31 35.85 -23.84
N ALA A 249 -16.35 35.46 -24.65
CA ALA A 249 -15.50 36.43 -25.37
C ALA A 249 -16.23 36.91 -26.64
N PRO A 250 -16.46 38.23 -26.83
CA PRO A 250 -17.11 38.78 -28.00
C PRO A 250 -16.25 38.63 -29.27
#